data_cde4646cb6b88298e94350795d40d38f
#
_entry.id   cde4646cb6b88298e94350795d40d38f
#
_cell.length_a   1.000
_cell.length_b   1.000
_cell.length_c   1.000
_cell.angle_alpha   90.00
_cell.angle_beta   90.00
_cell.angle_gamma   90.00
#
_symmetry.space_group_name_H-M   'P 1'
#
loop_
_entity.id
_entity.type
_entity.pdbx_description
1 polymer ?
#
loop_
_entity_poly.entity_id
_entity_poly.type
_entity_poly.pdbx_seq_one_letter_code
_entity_poly.pdbx_strand_id
1 'polypeptide(L)'
;MTKNGEKKAFMSVQDTVTRADMEGAILGLAAVFAITINITTRSPLLGSILFPKGFILLYLMGFHVLTGVFILLPLALITKQNKVTLKLLLKNWGLVFVGNLLGALTIAIIISFIFTYGYQTEPNEITEKIAFIGESRTLGYSEHGYLGWITIFLRGMLCGWMVSIG
;
A
#
# COMPACT_ATOMS: atom_id res chain seq x y z
N MET A 1 6.49 -18.57 -11.18
CA MET A 1 6.84 -17.37 -10.40
C MET A 1 7.95 -16.54 -11.06
N THR A 2 9.09 -17.09 -11.43
CA THR A 2 10.23 -16.38 -12.04
C THR A 2 9.91 -15.66 -13.35
N LYS A 3 9.14 -16.27 -14.28
CA LYS A 3 8.69 -15.61 -15.52
C LYS A 3 7.84 -14.36 -15.29
N ASN A 4 7.05 -14.33 -14.22
CA ASN A 4 6.25 -13.15 -13.86
C ASN A 4 7.13 -12.01 -13.33
N GLY A 5 8.18 -12.32 -12.56
CA GLY A 5 9.17 -11.35 -12.11
C GLY A 5 9.92 -10.70 -13.28
N GLU A 6 10.33 -11.51 -14.26
CA GLU A 6 10.98 -11.03 -15.47
C GLU A 6 10.06 -10.10 -16.29
N LYS A 7 8.82 -10.51 -16.54
CA LYS A 7 7.85 -9.67 -17.25
C LYS A 7 7.63 -8.32 -16.56
N LYS A 8 7.59 -8.30 -15.23
CA LYS A 8 7.47 -7.09 -14.42
C LYS A 8 8.72 -6.20 -14.49
N ALA A 9 9.91 -6.80 -14.51
CA ALA A 9 11.17 -6.06 -14.58
C ALA A 9 11.33 -5.28 -15.90
N PHE A 10 10.84 -5.82 -17.02
CA PHE A 10 10.95 -5.23 -18.35
C PHE A 10 9.71 -4.45 -18.81
N MET A 11 8.76 -4.22 -17.91
CA MET A 11 7.59 -3.40 -18.24
C MET A 11 7.98 -1.95 -18.48
N SER A 12 7.21 -1.24 -19.32
CA SER A 12 7.42 0.19 -19.56
C SER A 12 7.26 1.00 -18.26
N VAL A 13 7.94 2.13 -18.17
CA VAL A 13 7.82 3.03 -17.01
C VAL A 13 6.37 3.47 -16.82
N GLN A 14 5.71 3.84 -17.92
CA GLN A 14 4.33 4.29 -17.92
C GLN A 14 3.38 3.21 -17.39
N ASP A 15 3.46 1.98 -17.92
CA ASP A 15 2.63 0.87 -17.46
C ASP A 15 2.89 0.53 -15.99
N THR A 16 4.15 0.58 -15.56
CA THR A 16 4.51 0.31 -14.16
C THR A 16 3.89 1.33 -13.23
N VAL A 17 4.02 2.63 -13.52
CA VAL A 17 3.48 3.71 -12.69
C VAL A 17 1.97 3.70 -12.70
N THR A 18 1.31 3.56 -13.87
CA THR A 18 -0.16 3.55 -13.96
C THR A 18 -0.77 2.37 -13.17
N ARG A 19 -0.18 1.18 -13.26
CA ARG A 19 -0.66 0.02 -12.50
C ARG A 19 -0.42 0.18 -11.01
N ALA A 20 0.71 0.76 -10.62
CA ALA A 20 1.01 1.05 -9.22
C ALA A 20 0.10 2.14 -8.64
N ASP A 21 -0.22 3.18 -9.41
CA ASP A 21 -1.17 4.23 -9.03
C ASP A 21 -2.56 3.65 -8.77
N MET A 22 -3.07 2.83 -9.70
CA MET A 22 -4.34 2.14 -9.52
C MET A 22 -4.35 1.20 -8.30
N GLU A 23 -3.24 0.53 -8.04
CA GLU A 23 -3.08 -0.30 -6.84
C GLU A 23 -3.21 0.54 -5.56
N GLY A 24 -2.45 1.65 -5.47
CA GLY A 24 -2.51 2.57 -4.34
C GLY A 24 -3.92 3.12 -4.12
N ALA A 25 -4.61 3.48 -5.19
CA ALA A 25 -5.99 3.95 -5.15
C ALA A 25 -6.97 2.88 -4.61
N ILE A 26 -6.88 1.65 -5.11
CA ILE A 26 -7.76 0.55 -4.68
C ILE A 26 -7.50 0.19 -3.21
N LEU A 27 -6.23 0.14 -2.77
CA LEU A 27 -5.90 -0.11 -1.36
C LEU A 27 -6.37 1.03 -0.46
N GLY A 28 -6.24 2.28 -0.91
CA GLY A 28 -6.76 3.45 -0.22
C GLY A 28 -8.28 3.35 -0.01
N LEU A 29 -9.04 3.04 -1.07
CA LEU A 29 -10.48 2.82 -0.99
C LEU A 29 -10.85 1.65 -0.07
N ALA A 30 -10.13 0.54 -0.16
CA ALA A 30 -10.36 -0.62 0.71
C ALA A 30 -10.13 -0.28 2.19
N ALA A 31 -9.11 0.54 2.49
CA ALA A 31 -8.84 1.00 3.85
C ALA A 31 -9.96 1.91 4.37
N VAL A 32 -10.39 2.90 3.59
CA VAL A 32 -11.50 3.79 3.95
C VAL A 32 -12.78 2.99 4.17
N PHE A 33 -13.11 2.06 3.28
CA PHE A 33 -14.27 1.20 3.39
C PHE A 33 -14.23 0.35 4.69
N ALA A 34 -13.08 -0.26 4.98
CA ALA A 34 -12.92 -1.07 6.19
C ALA A 34 -13.05 -0.23 7.47
N ILE A 35 -12.51 0.99 7.50
CA ILE A 35 -12.64 1.92 8.63
C ILE A 35 -14.09 2.38 8.79
N THR A 36 -14.76 2.70 7.69
CA THR A 36 -16.18 3.09 7.69
C THR A 36 -17.05 1.98 8.28
N ILE A 37 -16.88 0.74 7.83
CA ILE A 37 -17.62 -0.42 8.37
C ILE A 37 -17.31 -0.62 9.86
N ASN A 38 -16.03 -0.52 10.26
CA ASN A 38 -15.63 -0.65 11.66
C ASN A 38 -16.38 0.36 12.56
N ILE A 39 -16.44 1.62 12.15
CA ILE A 39 -17.11 2.68 12.92
C ILE A 39 -18.62 2.48 12.91
N THR A 40 -19.22 2.29 11.73
CA THR A 40 -20.67 2.20 11.56
C THR A 40 -21.27 0.99 12.27
N THR A 41 -20.58 -0.15 12.25
CA THR A 41 -21.04 -1.38 12.90
C THR A 41 -20.53 -1.54 14.32
N ARG A 42 -19.62 -0.67 14.78
CA ARG A 42 -18.87 -0.80 16.03
C ARG A 42 -18.16 -2.15 16.20
N SER A 43 -17.82 -2.77 15.07
CA SER A 43 -17.18 -4.10 15.03
C SER A 43 -15.85 -4.04 14.27
N PRO A 44 -14.70 -3.95 14.97
CA PRO A 44 -13.38 -4.01 14.37
C PRO A 44 -13.15 -5.27 13.54
N LEU A 45 -13.79 -6.38 13.94
CA LEU A 45 -13.68 -7.65 13.25
C LEU A 45 -14.22 -7.60 11.83
N LEU A 46 -15.38 -6.97 11.61
CA LEU A 46 -15.98 -6.82 10.28
C LEU A 46 -15.09 -6.00 9.35
N GLY A 47 -14.55 -4.88 9.82
CA GLY A 47 -13.60 -4.08 9.04
C GLY A 47 -12.35 -4.88 8.66
N SER A 48 -11.82 -5.68 9.60
CA SER A 48 -10.64 -6.50 9.37
C SER A 48 -10.85 -7.63 8.35
N ILE A 49 -12.05 -8.22 8.30
CA ILE A 49 -12.42 -9.27 7.33
C ILE A 49 -12.65 -8.67 5.93
N LEU A 50 -13.11 -7.42 5.87
CA LEU A 50 -13.43 -6.78 4.59
C LEU A 50 -12.22 -6.13 3.93
N PHE A 51 -11.24 -5.66 4.69
CA PHE A 51 -10.03 -5.04 4.16
C PHE A 51 -9.27 -5.94 3.16
N PRO A 52 -9.06 -7.25 3.40
CA PRO A 52 -8.38 -8.14 2.46
C PRO A 52 -9.06 -8.28 1.10
N LYS A 53 -10.34 -7.92 0.96
CA LYS A 53 -11.03 -7.92 -0.35
C LYS A 53 -10.36 -6.97 -1.35
N GLY A 54 -9.78 -5.87 -0.90
CA GLY A 54 -8.98 -4.99 -1.73
C GLY A 54 -7.78 -5.72 -2.36
N PHE A 55 -7.06 -6.50 -1.57
CA PHE A 55 -5.94 -7.31 -2.06
C PHE A 55 -6.39 -8.40 -3.03
N ILE A 56 -7.52 -9.04 -2.77
CA ILE A 56 -8.10 -10.06 -3.68
C ILE A 56 -8.42 -9.42 -5.03
N LEU A 57 -9.03 -8.24 -5.05
CA LEU A 57 -9.33 -7.51 -6.29
C LEU A 57 -8.05 -7.18 -7.05
N LEU A 58 -7.03 -6.65 -6.39
CA LEU A 58 -5.74 -6.34 -7.01
C LEU A 58 -5.09 -7.57 -7.63
N TYR A 59 -5.15 -8.70 -6.94
CA TYR A 59 -4.59 -9.96 -7.42
C TYR A 59 -5.34 -10.46 -8.66
N LEU A 60 -6.68 -10.43 -8.64
CA LEU A 60 -7.53 -10.84 -9.77
C LEU A 60 -7.34 -9.93 -10.99
N MET A 61 -7.15 -8.63 -10.78
CA MET A 61 -6.91 -7.67 -11.86
C MET A 61 -5.46 -7.70 -12.38
N GLY A 62 -4.59 -8.48 -11.77
CA GLY A 62 -3.19 -8.62 -12.18
C GLY A 62 -2.36 -7.35 -11.98
N PHE A 63 -2.74 -6.48 -11.05
CA PHE A 63 -1.97 -5.28 -10.71
C PHE A 63 -0.65 -5.62 -10.03
N HIS A 64 0.23 -4.65 -10.00
CA HIS A 64 1.56 -4.80 -9.43
C HIS A 64 1.54 -4.53 -7.93
N VAL A 65 1.13 -5.53 -7.14
CA VAL A 65 1.22 -5.41 -5.68
C VAL A 65 2.68 -5.18 -5.29
N LEU A 66 2.96 -4.05 -4.61
CA LEU A 66 4.29 -3.64 -4.18
C LEU A 66 5.03 -4.81 -3.49
N THR A 67 4.34 -5.50 -2.60
CA THR A 67 4.85 -6.69 -1.90
C THR A 67 5.25 -7.82 -2.84
N GLY A 68 4.45 -8.08 -3.88
CA GLY A 68 4.78 -9.08 -4.91
C GLY A 68 6.02 -8.70 -5.73
N VAL A 69 6.22 -7.42 -6.02
CA VAL A 69 7.40 -6.92 -6.74
C VAL A 69 8.65 -7.02 -5.87
N PHE A 70 8.54 -6.78 -4.56
CA PHE A 70 9.64 -6.92 -3.61
C PHE A 70 10.18 -8.36 -3.49
N ILE A 71 9.39 -9.37 -3.82
CA ILE A 71 9.79 -10.79 -3.78
C ILE A 71 10.18 -11.28 -5.17
N LEU A 72 9.36 -11.01 -6.18
CA LEU A 72 9.52 -11.60 -7.50
C LEU A 72 10.74 -11.08 -8.25
N LEU A 73 11.12 -9.81 -8.08
CA LEU A 73 12.29 -9.25 -8.73
C LEU A 73 13.61 -9.75 -8.14
N PRO A 74 13.82 -9.76 -6.80
CA PRO A 74 15.00 -10.38 -6.21
C PRO A 74 15.13 -11.88 -6.55
N LEU A 75 14.01 -12.61 -6.58
CA LEU A 75 14.01 -14.02 -6.98
C LEU A 75 14.48 -14.18 -8.44
N ALA A 76 14.02 -13.33 -9.35
CA ALA A 76 14.46 -13.31 -10.73
C ALA A 76 15.96 -12.94 -10.86
N LEU A 77 16.46 -12.05 -10.00
CA LEU A 77 17.87 -11.67 -9.95
C LEU A 77 18.75 -12.84 -9.45
N ILE A 78 18.35 -13.52 -8.36
CA ILE A 78 19.10 -14.64 -7.77
C ILE A 78 19.13 -15.85 -8.72
N THR A 79 18.03 -16.12 -9.40
CA THR A 79 17.94 -17.24 -10.36
C THR A 79 18.62 -16.95 -11.69
N LYS A 80 19.34 -15.82 -11.80
CA LYS A 80 20.10 -15.40 -13.01
C LYS A 80 19.27 -15.45 -14.30
N GLN A 81 17.97 -15.22 -14.21
CA GLN A 81 17.12 -15.19 -15.40
C GLN A 81 17.32 -13.87 -16.16
N ASN A 82 17.70 -14.03 -17.43
CA ASN A 82 17.68 -13.06 -18.51
C ASN A 82 17.86 -11.57 -18.13
N LYS A 83 19.12 -11.16 -17.81
CA LYS A 83 19.51 -9.73 -17.77
C LYS A 83 18.81 -8.85 -16.70
N VAL A 84 18.14 -9.42 -15.70
CA VAL A 84 17.66 -8.63 -14.55
C VAL A 84 18.87 -8.16 -13.75
N THR A 85 19.04 -6.85 -13.67
CA THR A 85 20.15 -6.22 -12.95
C THR A 85 19.64 -5.56 -11.66
N LEU A 86 20.51 -5.36 -10.69
CA LEU A 86 20.18 -4.63 -9.46
C LEU A 86 19.65 -3.21 -9.77
N LYS A 87 20.24 -2.55 -10.76
CA LYS A 87 19.79 -1.22 -11.21
C LYS A 87 18.32 -1.25 -11.70
N LEU A 88 17.96 -2.27 -12.47
CA LEU A 88 16.59 -2.44 -12.98
C LEU A 88 15.60 -2.72 -11.84
N LEU A 89 16.03 -3.54 -10.87
CA LEU A 89 15.27 -3.84 -9.66
C LEU A 89 14.98 -2.58 -8.84
N LEU A 90 16.02 -1.81 -8.50
CA LEU A 90 15.86 -0.58 -7.72
C LEU A 90 15.01 0.48 -8.45
N LYS A 91 15.20 0.61 -9.77
CA LYS A 91 14.35 1.48 -10.59
C LYS A 91 12.88 1.06 -10.53
N ASN A 92 12.59 -0.22 -10.68
CA ASN A 92 11.21 -0.72 -10.64
C ASN A 92 10.59 -0.52 -9.26
N TRP A 93 11.32 -0.79 -8.18
CA TRP A 93 10.86 -0.54 -6.82
C TRP A 93 10.51 0.93 -6.58
N GLY A 94 11.37 1.85 -7.03
CA GLY A 94 11.11 3.29 -6.93
C GLY A 94 9.85 3.70 -7.69
N LEU A 95 9.67 3.22 -8.92
CA LEU A 95 8.49 3.52 -9.73
C LEU A 95 7.19 2.99 -9.10
N VAL A 96 7.22 1.76 -8.60
CA VAL A 96 6.05 1.15 -7.96
C VAL A 96 5.73 1.84 -6.65
N PHE A 97 6.75 2.20 -5.84
CA PHE A 97 6.54 2.95 -4.61
C PHE A 97 5.90 4.32 -4.87
N VAL A 98 6.46 5.09 -5.82
CA VAL A 98 5.92 6.42 -6.17
C VAL A 98 4.51 6.31 -6.74
N GLY A 99 4.25 5.35 -7.63
CA GLY A 99 2.91 5.14 -8.18
C GLY A 99 1.88 4.82 -7.08
N ASN A 100 2.19 3.87 -6.20
CA ASN A 100 1.30 3.53 -5.07
C ASN A 100 1.04 4.73 -4.15
N LEU A 101 2.07 5.52 -3.86
CA LEU A 101 1.93 6.72 -3.04
C LEU A 101 0.99 7.74 -3.70
N LEU A 102 1.16 7.99 -5.00
CA LEU A 102 0.30 8.92 -5.74
C LEU A 102 -1.15 8.46 -5.75
N GLY A 103 -1.41 7.19 -6.05
CA GLY A 103 -2.75 6.62 -6.03
C GLY A 103 -3.42 6.72 -4.65
N ALA A 104 -2.70 6.38 -3.59
CA ALA A 104 -3.19 6.50 -2.23
C ALA A 104 -3.47 7.96 -1.83
N LEU A 105 -2.59 8.89 -2.19
CA LEU A 105 -2.80 10.33 -1.95
C LEU A 105 -3.99 10.88 -2.71
N THR A 106 -4.19 10.48 -3.96
CA THR A 106 -5.34 10.88 -4.76
C THR A 106 -6.65 10.48 -4.06
N ILE A 107 -6.74 9.24 -3.60
CA ILE A 107 -7.91 8.77 -2.85
C ILE A 107 -8.05 9.51 -1.50
N ALA A 108 -6.96 9.74 -0.79
CA ALA A 108 -7.02 10.49 0.47
C ALA A 108 -7.58 11.91 0.28
N ILE A 109 -7.17 12.61 -0.78
CA ILE A 109 -7.69 13.95 -1.11
C ILE A 109 -9.17 13.89 -1.47
N ILE A 110 -9.57 12.96 -2.35
CA ILE A 110 -10.96 12.81 -2.78
C ILE A 110 -11.86 12.48 -1.58
N ILE A 111 -11.47 11.56 -0.74
CA ILE A 111 -12.24 11.13 0.44
C ILE A 111 -12.32 12.25 1.49
N SER A 112 -11.21 12.97 1.71
CA SER A 112 -11.23 14.15 2.58
C SER A 112 -12.21 15.19 2.08
N PHE A 113 -12.19 15.50 0.78
CA PHE A 113 -13.13 16.44 0.16
C PHE A 113 -14.59 16.00 0.30
N ILE A 114 -14.89 14.71 0.08
CA ILE A 114 -16.24 14.17 0.18
C ILE A 114 -16.75 14.22 1.62
N PHE A 115 -15.96 13.79 2.59
CA PHE A 115 -16.41 13.70 3.98
C PHE A 115 -16.48 15.03 4.71
N THR A 116 -15.85 16.07 4.18
CA THR A 116 -15.92 17.43 4.71
C THR A 116 -16.78 18.37 3.86
N TYR A 117 -17.53 17.83 2.88
CA TYR A 117 -18.35 18.63 1.95
C TYR A 117 -17.55 19.80 1.34
N GLY A 118 -16.39 19.48 0.79
CA GLY A 118 -15.51 20.50 0.20
C GLY A 118 -14.81 21.38 1.25
N TYR A 119 -14.44 20.82 2.39
CA TYR A 119 -13.83 21.52 3.53
C TYR A 119 -14.72 22.58 4.19
N GLN A 120 -16.04 22.45 4.05
CA GLN A 120 -17.01 23.38 4.66
C GLN A 120 -17.53 22.88 6.02
N THR A 121 -17.35 21.61 6.33
CA THR A 121 -17.79 21.02 7.60
C THR A 121 -16.60 20.44 8.38
N GLU A 122 -16.76 20.36 9.70
CA GLU A 122 -15.81 19.70 10.57
C GLU A 122 -15.66 18.23 10.18
N PRO A 123 -14.46 17.63 10.39
CA PRO A 123 -14.22 16.22 10.15
C PRO A 123 -15.21 15.34 10.93
N ASN A 124 -15.78 14.36 10.25
CA ASN A 124 -16.63 13.38 10.90
C ASN A 124 -15.81 12.28 11.60
N GLU A 125 -16.45 11.44 12.40
CA GLU A 125 -15.82 10.34 13.17
C GLU A 125 -14.93 9.43 12.30
N ILE A 126 -15.30 9.20 11.04
CA ILE A 126 -14.53 8.39 10.09
C ILE A 126 -13.22 9.10 9.72
N THR A 127 -13.29 10.38 9.39
CA THR A 127 -12.13 11.21 9.01
C THR A 127 -11.18 11.36 10.18
N GLU A 128 -11.70 11.63 11.38
CA GLU A 128 -10.90 11.69 12.61
C GLU A 128 -10.18 10.37 12.88
N LYS A 129 -10.86 9.24 12.69
CA LYS A 129 -10.26 7.92 12.87
C LYS A 129 -9.15 7.65 11.86
N ILE A 130 -9.33 8.05 10.59
CA ILE A 130 -8.30 7.94 9.56
C ILE A 130 -7.07 8.78 9.94
N ALA A 131 -7.28 10.03 10.35
CA ALA A 131 -6.22 10.92 10.79
C ALA A 131 -5.47 10.34 12.00
N PHE A 132 -6.18 9.88 13.03
CA PHE A 132 -5.61 9.23 14.21
C PHE A 132 -4.76 7.99 13.86
N ILE A 133 -5.24 7.15 12.92
CA ILE A 133 -4.47 5.98 12.48
C ILE A 133 -3.19 6.43 11.76
N GLY A 134 -3.27 7.45 10.93
CA GLY A 134 -2.12 8.02 10.23
C GLY A 134 -1.09 8.57 11.22
N GLU A 135 -1.52 9.42 12.14
CA GLU A 135 -0.67 10.03 13.16
C GLU A 135 0.00 9.00 14.07
N SER A 136 -0.77 8.07 14.61
CA SER A 136 -0.25 7.02 15.50
C SER A 136 0.76 6.08 14.83
N ARG A 137 0.68 5.92 13.51
CA ARG A 137 1.60 5.07 12.72
C ARG A 137 2.79 5.80 12.14
N THR A 138 2.86 7.11 12.29
CA THR A 138 3.96 7.96 11.82
C THR A 138 4.54 8.81 12.93
N LEU A 139 3.88 9.90 13.29
CA LEU A 139 4.35 10.86 14.28
C LEU A 139 4.43 10.26 15.69
N GLY A 140 3.50 9.39 16.08
CA GLY A 140 3.48 8.75 17.40
C GLY A 140 4.73 7.96 17.73
N TYR A 141 5.50 7.52 16.73
CA TYR A 141 6.80 6.88 16.99
C TYR A 141 7.92 7.87 17.31
N SER A 142 7.81 9.12 16.87
CA SER A 142 8.84 10.13 17.10
C SER A 142 8.97 10.50 18.58
N GLU A 143 7.89 10.36 19.34
CA GLU A 143 7.87 10.61 20.80
C GLU A 143 8.79 9.66 21.58
N HIS A 144 9.08 8.49 21.02
CA HIS A 144 9.96 7.47 21.61
C HIS A 144 11.42 7.55 21.13
N GLY A 145 11.79 8.64 20.45
CA GLY A 145 13.15 8.87 19.96
C GLY A 145 13.65 7.75 19.02
N TYR A 146 14.93 7.36 19.14
CA TYR A 146 15.51 6.36 18.25
C TYR A 146 14.88 4.96 18.40
N LEU A 147 14.39 4.62 19.59
CA LEU A 147 13.69 3.35 19.81
C LEU A 147 12.35 3.29 19.05
N GLY A 148 11.69 4.43 18.91
CA GLY A 148 10.49 4.55 18.05
C GLY A 148 10.82 4.21 16.58
N TRP A 149 11.92 4.71 16.05
CA TRP A 149 12.36 4.40 14.69
C TRP A 149 12.72 2.93 14.49
N ILE A 150 13.39 2.31 15.44
CA ILE A 150 13.65 0.87 15.43
C ILE A 150 12.33 0.09 15.46
N THR A 151 11.39 0.49 16.29
CA THR A 151 10.09 -0.17 16.43
C THR A 151 9.29 -0.12 15.15
N ILE A 152 9.21 1.04 14.48
CA ILE A 152 8.48 1.15 13.20
C ILE A 152 9.15 0.32 12.11
N PHE A 153 10.49 0.27 12.08
CA PHE A 153 11.24 -0.55 11.14
C PHE A 153 10.94 -2.05 11.34
N LEU A 154 11.02 -2.54 12.58
CA LEU A 154 10.74 -3.95 12.91
C LEU A 154 9.28 -4.33 12.58
N ARG A 155 8.32 -3.46 12.91
CA ARG A 155 6.91 -3.66 12.56
C ARG A 155 6.69 -3.69 11.04
N GLY A 156 7.35 -2.79 10.31
CA GLY A 156 7.30 -2.78 8.83
C GLY A 156 7.88 -4.06 8.24
N MET A 157 8.99 -4.56 8.77
CA MET A 157 9.62 -5.80 8.34
C MET A 157 8.72 -7.03 8.60
N LEU A 158 8.13 -7.13 9.79
CA LEU A 158 7.20 -8.22 10.13
C LEU A 158 5.92 -8.17 9.27
N CYS A 159 5.36 -6.98 9.07
CA CYS A 159 4.21 -6.79 8.20
C CYS A 159 4.52 -7.21 6.75
N GLY A 160 5.64 -6.76 6.21
CA GLY A 160 6.09 -7.14 4.87
C GLY A 160 6.29 -8.65 4.75
N TRP A 161 6.86 -9.30 5.78
CA TRP A 161 7.02 -10.75 5.81
C TRP A 161 5.67 -11.48 5.80
N MET A 162 4.74 -11.09 6.64
CA MET A 162 3.39 -11.70 6.68
C MET A 162 2.65 -11.58 5.34
N VAL A 163 2.69 -10.40 4.71
CA VAL A 163 2.02 -10.18 3.41
C VAL A 163 2.70 -10.94 2.28
N SER A 164 4.00 -11.24 2.41
CA SER A 164 4.75 -11.95 1.38
C SER A 164 4.57 -13.47 1.40
N ILE A 165 4.10 -14.04 2.50
CA ILE A 165 3.84 -15.48 2.65
C ILE A 165 2.41 -15.85 2.20
N GLY A 166 1.46 -14.94 2.29
CA GLY A 166 0.07 -15.11 1.84
C GLY A 166 -0.08 -14.91 0.35
#